data_8b44ccc2c122591627ade2396b5bdc4e
#
_entry.id   8b44ccc2c122591627ade2396b5bdc4e
#
_cell.length_a   1.000
_cell.length_b   1.000
_cell.length_c   1.000
_cell.angle_alpha   90.00
_cell.angle_beta   90.00
_cell.angle_gamma   90.00
#
_symmetry.space_group_name_H-M   'P 1'
#
loop_
_entity.id
_entity.type
_entity.pdbx_description
1 polymer ?
#
loop_
_entity_poly.entity_id
_entity_poly.type
_entity_poly.pdbx_seq_one_letter_code
_entity_poly.pdbx_strand_id
1 'polypeptide(L)'
;MNKLTAEQIGYVSTYIQSFDIKWFELQVELTDHFVSIMEEIWIQDPELTFHQVKQIAEQRFGRNYFKEVEKERKMILQKEYNRQMRKTVTDFLKFPKIIGSILFGILLHNISFYFENPSEYIAGLFGLLFLFSVPINYVWFKNRKINGNRFLAVEISCGLVSVFPLFGSLAIFIKDEVKENPILIIPTICLWVVLFLFCISGIHLTNKVVSNIKKQYKLT
;
A
#
# COMPACT_ATOMS: atom_id res chain seq x y z
N MET A 1 -12.20 23.35 32.60
CA MET A 1 -11.23 22.65 31.74
C MET A 1 -10.93 23.56 30.56
N ASN A 2 -9.71 24.06 30.48
CA ASN A 2 -9.30 24.87 29.33
C ASN A 2 -9.15 23.92 28.12
N LYS A 3 -10.10 23.97 27.21
CA LYS A 3 -10.01 23.29 25.91
C LYS A 3 -9.58 24.28 24.84
N LEU A 4 -8.81 23.81 23.88
CA LEU A 4 -8.47 24.63 22.73
C LEU A 4 -9.72 24.99 21.91
N THR A 5 -9.80 26.24 21.46
CA THR A 5 -10.84 26.68 20.54
C THR A 5 -10.63 26.12 19.15
N ALA A 6 -11.69 26.10 18.33
CA ALA A 6 -11.61 25.65 16.95
C ALA A 6 -10.55 26.44 16.13
N GLU A 7 -10.38 27.74 16.41
CA GLU A 7 -9.39 28.58 15.77
C GLU A 7 -7.96 28.17 16.18
N GLN A 8 -7.73 27.90 17.46
CA GLN A 8 -6.45 27.40 17.96
C GLN A 8 -6.08 26.03 17.39
N ILE A 9 -7.07 25.13 17.28
CA ILE A 9 -6.86 23.81 16.63
C ILE A 9 -6.51 24.00 15.15
N GLY A 10 -7.17 24.93 14.45
CA GLY A 10 -6.82 25.28 13.07
C GLY A 10 -5.39 25.80 12.92
N TYR A 11 -4.94 26.64 13.86
CA TYR A 11 -3.55 27.10 13.90
C TYR A 11 -2.58 25.93 14.10
N VAL A 12 -2.85 25.02 15.04
CA VAL A 12 -2.04 23.81 15.25
C VAL A 12 -1.99 22.94 13.99
N SER A 13 -3.12 22.75 13.32
CA SER A 13 -3.18 21.99 12.06
C SER A 13 -2.28 22.61 10.99
N THR A 14 -2.30 23.93 10.82
CA THR A 14 -1.42 24.66 9.90
C THR A 14 0.06 24.51 10.29
N TYR A 15 0.35 24.56 11.58
CA TYR A 15 1.69 24.32 12.10
C TYR A 15 2.20 22.92 11.77
N ILE A 16 1.39 21.87 11.95
CA ILE A 16 1.75 20.49 11.59
C ILE A 16 2.00 20.36 10.07
N GLN A 17 1.18 21.01 9.24
CA GLN A 17 1.39 21.02 7.79
C GLN A 17 2.71 21.68 7.37
N SER A 18 3.23 22.64 8.13
CA SER A 18 4.51 23.32 7.84
C SER A 18 5.73 22.38 7.87
N PHE A 19 5.61 21.20 8.47
CA PHE A 19 6.66 20.16 8.47
C PHE A 19 6.69 19.29 7.20
N ASP A 20 6.01 19.70 6.13
CA ASP A 20 5.92 18.97 4.82
C ASP A 20 5.29 17.57 4.96
N ILE A 21 4.40 17.39 5.91
CA ILE A 21 3.63 16.16 6.06
C ILE A 21 2.52 16.19 5.02
N LYS A 22 2.64 15.32 3.99
CA LYS A 22 1.76 15.32 2.81
C LYS A 22 0.48 14.49 3.00
N TRP A 23 0.40 13.71 4.08
CA TRP A 23 -0.61 12.70 4.30
C TRP A 23 -1.69 13.19 5.24
N PHE A 24 -2.92 13.26 4.74
CA PHE A 24 -4.05 13.84 5.46
C PHE A 24 -4.33 13.10 6.78
N GLU A 25 -4.29 11.76 6.77
CA GLU A 25 -4.50 10.98 7.99
C GLU A 25 -3.44 11.28 9.08
N LEU A 26 -2.19 11.50 8.67
CA LEU A 26 -1.14 11.87 9.62
C LEU A 26 -1.28 13.30 10.11
N GLN A 27 -1.70 14.23 9.25
CA GLN A 27 -1.97 15.61 9.67
C GLN A 27 -3.07 15.62 10.75
N VAL A 28 -4.14 14.86 10.57
CA VAL A 28 -5.23 14.76 11.55
C VAL A 28 -4.72 14.10 12.83
N GLU A 29 -4.08 12.94 12.75
CA GLU A 29 -3.58 12.19 13.91
C GLU A 29 -2.58 13.02 14.74
N LEU A 30 -1.62 13.68 14.08
CA LEU A 30 -0.62 14.50 14.73
C LEU A 30 -1.21 15.78 15.33
N THR A 31 -2.21 16.37 14.66
CA THR A 31 -2.93 17.54 15.18
C THR A 31 -3.65 17.17 16.47
N ASP A 32 -4.41 16.07 16.47
CA ASP A 32 -5.14 15.60 17.65
C ASP A 32 -4.19 15.28 18.80
N HIS A 33 -3.07 14.62 18.50
CA HIS A 33 -2.08 14.29 19.52
C HIS A 33 -1.41 15.54 20.11
N PHE A 34 -1.04 16.51 19.26
CA PHE A 34 -0.43 17.75 19.69
C PHE A 34 -1.41 18.58 20.53
N VAL A 35 -2.68 18.69 20.10
CA VAL A 35 -3.76 19.34 20.85
C VAL A 35 -3.94 18.70 22.21
N SER A 36 -3.98 17.37 22.30
CA SER A 36 -4.13 16.65 23.56
C SER A 36 -3.01 16.98 24.56
N ILE A 37 -1.77 17.06 24.09
CA ILE A 37 -0.63 17.42 24.94
C ILE A 37 -0.70 18.90 25.36
N MET A 38 -1.11 19.78 24.46
CA MET A 38 -1.32 21.19 24.82
C MET A 38 -2.40 21.35 25.89
N GLU A 39 -3.51 20.62 25.77
CA GLU A 39 -4.59 20.64 26.77
C GLU A 39 -4.10 20.07 28.12
N GLU A 40 -3.31 19.02 28.10
CA GLU A 40 -2.68 18.45 29.31
C GLU A 40 -1.78 19.47 30.02
N ILE A 41 -0.91 20.17 29.28
CA ILE A 41 -0.05 21.21 29.81
C ILE A 41 -0.89 22.34 30.40
N TRP A 42 -1.96 22.76 29.71
CA TRP A 42 -2.82 23.85 30.16
C TRP A 42 -3.64 23.51 31.40
N ILE A 43 -3.95 22.22 31.63
CA ILE A 43 -4.58 21.76 32.87
C ILE A 43 -3.59 21.84 34.04
N GLN A 44 -2.31 21.52 33.80
CA GLN A 44 -1.26 21.56 34.82
C GLN A 44 -0.91 22.99 35.22
N ASP A 45 -0.89 23.93 34.26
CA ASP A 45 -0.62 25.35 34.51
C ASP A 45 -1.58 26.24 33.71
N PRO A 46 -2.73 26.62 34.29
CA PRO A 46 -3.77 27.40 33.62
C PRO A 46 -3.38 28.86 33.30
N GLU A 47 -2.29 29.37 33.91
CA GLU A 47 -1.87 30.76 33.70
C GLU A 47 -1.02 30.95 32.43
N LEU A 48 -0.58 29.86 31.80
CA LEU A 48 0.18 29.90 30.57
C LEU A 48 -0.69 30.43 29.41
N THR A 49 -0.08 31.23 28.57
CA THR A 49 -0.67 31.65 27.31
C THR A 49 -0.65 30.52 26.28
N PHE A 50 -1.49 30.58 25.28
CA PHE A 50 -1.52 29.61 24.17
C PHE A 50 -0.13 29.40 23.54
N HIS A 51 0.63 30.47 23.33
CA HIS A 51 1.98 30.38 22.73
C HIS A 51 3.00 29.72 23.64
N GLN A 52 2.91 29.92 24.93
CA GLN A 52 3.79 29.26 25.92
C GLN A 52 3.48 27.76 25.98
N VAL A 53 2.22 27.40 26.05
CA VAL A 53 1.77 26.01 26.02
C VAL A 53 2.25 25.31 24.73
N LYS A 54 2.10 25.96 23.57
CA LYS A 54 2.58 25.45 22.29
C LYS A 54 4.10 25.24 22.32
N GLN A 55 4.86 26.18 22.83
CA GLN A 55 6.32 26.08 22.91
C GLN A 55 6.78 24.91 23.80
N ILE A 56 6.11 24.70 24.93
CA ILE A 56 6.39 23.56 25.82
C ILE A 56 6.05 22.24 25.12
N ALA A 57 4.91 22.19 24.41
CA ALA A 57 4.52 21.03 23.64
C ALA A 57 5.56 20.72 22.53
N GLU A 58 6.04 21.72 21.79
CA GLU A 58 7.09 21.57 20.77
C GLU A 58 8.38 20.97 21.35
N GLN A 59 8.77 21.40 22.55
CA GLN A 59 9.96 20.87 23.22
C GLN A 59 9.80 19.39 23.61
N ARG A 60 8.60 18.96 24.00
CA ARG A 60 8.31 17.56 24.33
C ARG A 60 8.41 16.64 23.10
N PHE A 61 8.01 17.12 21.92
CA PHE A 61 8.06 16.34 20.68
C PHE A 61 9.46 16.23 20.07
N GLY A 62 10.28 17.28 20.20
CA GLY A 62 11.58 17.35 19.55
C GLY A 62 11.50 17.62 18.03
N ARG A 63 12.64 18.00 17.43
CA ARG A 63 12.73 18.49 16.05
C ARG A 63 12.32 17.48 14.97
N ASN A 64 12.55 16.20 15.21
CA ASN A 64 12.38 15.14 14.19
C ASN A 64 11.14 14.29 14.39
N TYR A 65 10.40 14.51 15.48
CA TYR A 65 9.30 13.66 15.90
C TYR A 65 8.29 13.36 14.77
N PHE A 66 7.81 14.39 14.08
CA PHE A 66 6.80 14.23 13.04
C PHE A 66 7.28 13.36 11.85
N LYS A 67 8.56 13.48 11.48
CA LYS A 67 9.16 12.64 10.43
C LYS A 67 9.38 11.20 10.89
N GLU A 68 9.69 11.01 12.16
CA GLU A 68 9.85 9.67 12.75
C GLU A 68 8.50 8.95 12.80
N VAL A 69 7.44 9.64 13.23
CA VAL A 69 6.06 9.10 13.20
C VAL A 69 5.63 8.74 11.79
N GLU A 70 5.90 9.59 10.79
CA GLU A 70 5.60 9.28 9.38
C GLU A 70 6.33 8.00 8.94
N LYS A 71 7.62 7.88 9.25
CA LYS A 71 8.44 6.72 8.91
C LYS A 71 7.93 5.45 9.60
N GLU A 72 7.62 5.54 10.87
CA GLU A 72 7.09 4.42 11.66
C GLU A 72 5.74 3.96 11.09
N ARG A 73 4.81 4.89 10.84
CA ARG A 73 3.50 4.59 10.26
C ARG A 73 3.61 3.92 8.90
N LYS A 74 4.53 4.40 8.06
CA LYS A 74 4.84 3.79 6.76
C LYS A 74 5.28 2.33 6.92
N MET A 75 6.18 2.04 7.84
CA MET A 75 6.66 0.67 8.09
C MET A 75 5.54 -0.24 8.62
N ILE A 76 4.70 0.26 9.53
CA ILE A 76 3.55 -0.49 10.08
C ILE A 76 2.58 -0.86 8.95
N LEU A 77 2.16 0.12 8.14
CA LEU A 77 1.25 -0.11 7.02
C LEU A 77 1.83 -1.09 5.99
N GLN A 78 3.12 -0.93 5.66
CA GLN A 78 3.79 -1.83 4.71
C GLN A 78 3.82 -3.27 5.23
N LYS A 79 4.13 -3.48 6.51
CA LYS A 79 4.13 -4.80 7.15
C LYS A 79 2.73 -5.42 7.18
N GLU A 80 1.72 -4.60 7.51
CA GLU A 80 0.34 -5.06 7.57
C GLU A 80 -0.19 -5.45 6.19
N TYR A 81 0.02 -4.62 5.17
CA TYR A 81 -0.44 -4.90 3.79
C TYR A 81 0.27 -6.10 3.18
N ASN A 82 1.56 -6.25 3.41
CA ASN A 82 2.29 -7.47 3.03
C ASN A 82 1.69 -8.72 3.69
N ARG A 83 1.34 -8.64 4.96
CA ARG A 83 0.68 -9.75 5.67
C ARG A 83 -0.69 -10.06 5.08
N GLN A 84 -1.49 -9.04 4.79
CA GLN A 84 -2.82 -9.21 4.19
C GLN A 84 -2.73 -9.84 2.79
N MET A 85 -1.82 -9.39 1.95
CA MET A 85 -1.60 -9.97 0.61
C MET A 85 -1.18 -11.43 0.70
N ARG A 86 -0.18 -11.75 1.54
CA ARG A 86 0.26 -13.14 1.76
C ARG A 86 -0.89 -14.02 2.23
N LYS A 87 -1.69 -13.54 3.19
CA LYS A 87 -2.87 -14.27 3.68
C LYS A 87 -3.84 -14.56 2.55
N THR A 88 -4.16 -13.57 1.72
CA THR A 88 -5.08 -13.75 0.59
C THR A 88 -4.54 -14.77 -0.42
N VAL A 89 -3.25 -14.68 -0.79
CA VAL A 89 -2.61 -15.67 -1.68
C VAL A 89 -2.64 -17.07 -1.06
N THR A 90 -2.29 -17.19 0.23
CA THR A 90 -2.35 -18.47 0.95
C THR A 90 -3.77 -19.05 0.97
N ASP A 91 -4.81 -18.22 1.07
CA ASP A 91 -6.19 -18.67 1.04
C ASP A 91 -6.60 -19.21 -0.35
N PHE A 92 -5.98 -18.76 -1.43
CA PHE A 92 -6.14 -19.36 -2.76
C PHE A 92 -5.44 -20.72 -2.88
N LEU A 93 -4.42 -20.97 -2.07
CA LEU A 93 -3.68 -22.24 -2.03
C LEU A 93 -4.28 -23.25 -1.04
N LYS A 94 -5.39 -22.92 -0.35
CA LYS A 94 -6.13 -23.84 0.53
C LYS A 94 -7.35 -24.42 -0.16
N PHE A 95 -7.78 -25.61 0.33
CA PHE A 95 -9.02 -26.23 -0.11
C PHE A 95 -10.24 -25.33 0.23
N PRO A 96 -11.23 -25.18 -0.66
CA PRO A 96 -11.36 -25.77 -2.01
C PRO A 96 -10.69 -24.93 -3.13
N LYS A 97 -10.21 -23.72 -2.87
CA LYS A 97 -9.71 -22.78 -3.90
C LYS A 97 -8.46 -23.27 -4.62
N ILE A 98 -7.65 -24.11 -3.98
CA ILE A 98 -6.46 -24.69 -4.59
C ILE A 98 -6.79 -25.49 -5.85
N ILE A 99 -7.96 -26.13 -5.91
CA ILE A 99 -8.42 -26.87 -7.10
C ILE A 99 -8.47 -25.94 -8.30
N GLY A 100 -9.03 -24.75 -8.11
CA GLY A 100 -9.08 -23.73 -9.19
C GLY A 100 -7.69 -23.29 -9.63
N SER A 101 -6.75 -23.10 -8.68
CA SER A 101 -5.36 -22.73 -9.00
C SER A 101 -4.63 -23.83 -9.76
N ILE A 102 -4.85 -25.10 -9.40
CA ILE A 102 -4.27 -26.25 -10.10
C ILE A 102 -4.86 -26.38 -11.50
N LEU A 103 -6.19 -26.31 -11.65
CA LEU A 103 -6.85 -26.38 -12.94
C LEU A 103 -6.38 -25.26 -13.87
N PHE A 104 -6.18 -24.06 -13.33
CA PHE A 104 -5.63 -22.94 -14.08
C PHE A 104 -4.19 -23.21 -14.53
N GLY A 105 -3.35 -23.77 -13.67
CA GLY A 105 -1.99 -24.19 -14.04
C GLY A 105 -1.98 -25.26 -15.13
N ILE A 106 -2.87 -26.26 -15.04
CA ILE A 106 -3.04 -27.30 -16.08
C ILE A 106 -3.49 -26.68 -17.41
N LEU A 107 -4.42 -25.73 -17.37
CA LEU A 107 -4.87 -25.02 -18.58
C LEU A 107 -3.70 -24.29 -19.25
N LEU A 108 -2.91 -23.56 -18.48
CA LEU A 108 -1.72 -22.88 -18.99
C LEU A 108 -0.70 -23.87 -19.57
N HIS A 109 -0.50 -25.01 -18.92
CA HIS A 109 0.39 -26.04 -19.46
C HIS A 109 -0.14 -26.61 -20.77
N ASN A 110 -1.44 -26.88 -20.90
CA ASN A 110 -2.04 -27.35 -22.16
C ASN A 110 -1.90 -26.30 -23.28
N ILE A 111 -2.02 -25.00 -22.96
CA ILE A 111 -1.83 -23.93 -23.94
C ILE A 111 -0.38 -23.93 -24.46
N SER A 112 0.61 -24.32 -23.65
CA SER A 112 2.01 -24.33 -24.08
C SER A 112 2.28 -25.26 -25.28
N PHE A 113 1.48 -26.33 -25.46
CA PHE A 113 1.61 -27.26 -26.59
C PHE A 113 1.20 -26.67 -27.94
N TYR A 114 0.49 -25.53 -27.96
CA TYR A 114 0.13 -24.84 -29.21
C TYR A 114 1.24 -23.94 -29.73
N PHE A 115 2.32 -23.77 -28.96
CA PHE A 115 3.47 -22.96 -29.35
C PHE A 115 4.61 -23.88 -29.81
N GLU A 116 5.14 -23.64 -31.01
CA GLU A 116 6.30 -24.36 -31.51
C GLU A 116 7.56 -24.11 -30.70
N ASN A 117 7.68 -22.85 -30.16
CA ASN A 117 8.82 -22.42 -29.35
C ASN A 117 8.38 -22.18 -27.88
N PRO A 118 8.84 -23.00 -26.94
CA PRO A 118 8.59 -22.76 -25.50
C PRO A 118 9.02 -21.38 -25.02
N SER A 119 10.08 -20.84 -25.61
CA SER A 119 10.62 -19.51 -25.33
C SER A 119 9.62 -18.39 -25.60
N GLU A 120 8.90 -18.47 -26.74
CA GLU A 120 7.88 -17.48 -27.12
C GLU A 120 6.67 -17.56 -26.19
N TYR A 121 6.26 -18.79 -25.82
CA TYR A 121 5.20 -19.01 -24.86
C TYR A 121 5.52 -18.35 -23.53
N ILE A 122 6.71 -18.60 -22.97
CA ILE A 122 7.14 -18.01 -21.70
C ILE A 122 7.21 -16.48 -21.79
N ALA A 123 7.77 -15.94 -22.88
CA ALA A 123 7.83 -14.50 -23.09
C ALA A 123 6.43 -13.87 -23.12
N GLY A 124 5.48 -14.48 -23.84
CA GLY A 124 4.08 -14.06 -23.90
C GLY A 124 3.39 -14.16 -22.53
N LEU A 125 3.55 -15.31 -21.85
CA LEU A 125 2.94 -15.56 -20.55
C LEU A 125 3.41 -14.52 -19.50
N PHE A 126 4.69 -14.29 -19.37
CA PHE A 126 5.21 -13.29 -18.45
C PHE A 126 4.91 -11.86 -18.91
N GLY A 127 4.87 -11.62 -20.23
CA GLY A 127 4.43 -10.34 -20.80
C GLY A 127 3.01 -9.95 -20.35
N LEU A 128 2.11 -10.92 -20.17
CA LEU A 128 0.78 -10.67 -19.65
C LEU A 128 0.78 -10.06 -18.22
N LEU A 129 1.82 -10.31 -17.40
CA LEU A 129 1.92 -9.67 -16.09
C LEU A 129 2.01 -8.15 -16.19
N PHE A 130 2.63 -7.61 -17.26
CA PHE A 130 2.68 -6.16 -17.46
C PHE A 130 1.29 -5.54 -17.68
N LEU A 131 0.34 -6.31 -18.21
CA LEU A 131 -1.03 -5.81 -18.38
C LEU A 131 -1.69 -5.49 -17.04
N PHE A 132 -1.29 -6.14 -15.95
CA PHE A 132 -1.75 -5.80 -14.60
C PHE A 132 -1.25 -4.44 -14.11
N SER A 133 -0.20 -3.89 -14.72
CA SER A 133 0.23 -2.53 -14.41
C SER A 133 -0.85 -1.49 -14.77
N VAL A 134 -1.66 -1.77 -15.78
CA VAL A 134 -2.72 -0.86 -16.26
C VAL A 134 -3.78 -0.61 -15.17
N PRO A 135 -4.48 -1.65 -14.64
CA PRO A 135 -5.48 -1.43 -13.60
C PRO A 135 -4.87 -0.88 -12.30
N ILE A 136 -3.64 -1.28 -11.94
CA ILE A 136 -2.95 -0.78 -10.76
C ILE A 136 -2.68 0.72 -10.90
N ASN A 137 -2.10 1.15 -12.03
CA ASN A 137 -1.83 2.56 -12.30
C ASN A 137 -3.12 3.38 -12.40
N TYR A 138 -4.19 2.81 -12.99
CA TYR A 138 -5.49 3.46 -13.05
C TYR A 138 -6.07 3.71 -11.65
N VAL A 139 -6.04 2.70 -10.76
CA VAL A 139 -6.51 2.84 -9.38
C VAL A 139 -5.68 3.87 -8.63
N TRP A 140 -4.34 3.87 -8.80
CA TRP A 140 -3.47 4.87 -8.20
C TRP A 140 -3.77 6.28 -8.70
N PHE A 141 -3.88 6.47 -10.02
CA PHE A 141 -4.13 7.79 -10.64
C PHE A 141 -5.47 8.35 -10.18
N LYS A 142 -6.51 7.50 -10.17
CA LYS A 142 -7.87 7.86 -9.75
C LYS A 142 -7.94 8.25 -8.27
N ASN A 143 -7.18 7.57 -7.40
CA ASN A 143 -7.29 7.73 -5.95
C ASN A 143 -6.05 8.40 -5.33
N ARG A 144 -5.12 8.91 -6.15
CA ARG A 144 -3.94 9.67 -5.70
C ARG A 144 -4.32 10.85 -4.80
N LYS A 145 -5.46 11.48 -5.11
CA LYS A 145 -6.09 12.50 -4.27
C LYS A 145 -7.57 12.16 -4.13
N ILE A 146 -8.03 11.98 -2.92
CA ILE A 146 -9.44 11.79 -2.61
C ILE A 146 -9.92 13.09 -1.96
N ASN A 147 -10.86 13.79 -2.61
CA ASN A 147 -11.32 15.13 -2.21
C ASN A 147 -10.16 16.13 -1.97
N GLY A 148 -9.16 16.12 -2.85
CA GLY A 148 -7.99 17.00 -2.76
C GLY A 148 -6.87 16.51 -1.84
N ASN A 149 -7.13 15.57 -0.94
CA ASN A 149 -6.20 15.07 0.06
C ASN A 149 -5.44 13.82 -0.39
N ARG A 150 -4.18 13.69 0.00
CA ARG A 150 -3.35 12.50 -0.22
C ARG A 150 -3.36 11.62 1.02
N PHE A 151 -3.40 10.30 0.80
CA PHE A 151 -3.44 9.29 1.87
C PHE A 151 -2.24 8.35 1.77
N LEU A 152 -1.49 8.21 2.87
CA LEU A 152 -0.32 7.33 2.97
C LEU A 152 -0.71 5.88 2.72
N ALA A 153 -1.85 5.46 3.27
CA ALA A 153 -2.35 4.10 3.11
C ALA A 153 -2.59 3.72 1.64
N VAL A 154 -3.11 4.65 0.81
CA VAL A 154 -3.28 4.44 -0.65
C VAL A 154 -1.93 4.35 -1.34
N GLU A 155 -1.01 5.26 -1.04
CA GLU A 155 0.32 5.28 -1.64
C GLU A 155 1.08 3.98 -1.37
N ILE A 156 1.08 3.51 -0.11
CA ILE A 156 1.75 2.27 0.28
C ILE A 156 1.11 1.05 -0.38
N SER A 157 -0.23 0.95 -0.40
CA SER A 157 -0.91 -0.18 -1.02
C SER A 157 -0.62 -0.26 -2.51
N CYS A 158 -0.69 0.85 -3.23
CA CYS A 158 -0.37 0.90 -4.66
C CYS A 158 1.12 0.61 -4.92
N GLY A 159 2.03 1.18 -4.12
CA GLY A 159 3.46 0.96 -4.26
C GLY A 159 3.86 -0.51 -4.09
N LEU A 160 3.27 -1.22 -3.13
CA LEU A 160 3.50 -2.65 -2.94
C LEU A 160 3.04 -3.50 -4.13
N VAL A 161 1.89 -3.15 -4.70
CA VAL A 161 1.30 -3.92 -5.80
C VAL A 161 2.01 -3.65 -7.12
N SER A 162 2.51 -2.44 -7.35
CA SER A 162 3.20 -2.06 -8.58
C SER A 162 4.51 -2.81 -8.83
N VAL A 163 5.05 -3.48 -7.81
CA VAL A 163 6.26 -4.31 -7.94
C VAL A 163 5.98 -5.62 -8.71
N PHE A 164 4.79 -6.22 -8.55
CA PHE A 164 4.52 -7.53 -9.11
C PHE A 164 4.51 -7.59 -10.64
N PRO A 165 3.94 -6.65 -11.39
CA PRO A 165 4.04 -6.65 -12.84
C PRO A 165 5.48 -6.60 -13.37
N LEU A 166 6.42 -6.03 -12.60
CA LEU A 166 7.82 -5.95 -13.00
C LEU A 166 8.47 -7.34 -13.09
N PHE A 167 7.94 -8.35 -12.38
CA PHE A 167 8.37 -9.74 -12.53
C PHE A 167 8.10 -10.31 -13.93
N GLY A 168 7.32 -9.63 -14.77
CA GLY A 168 7.22 -9.94 -16.19
C GLY A 168 8.60 -9.95 -16.90
N SER A 169 9.54 -9.12 -16.44
CA SER A 169 10.92 -9.09 -16.97
C SER A 169 11.71 -10.38 -16.70
N LEU A 170 11.28 -11.25 -15.77
CA LEU A 170 11.90 -12.56 -15.54
C LEU A 170 11.89 -13.44 -16.80
N ALA A 171 10.94 -13.20 -17.72
CA ALA A 171 10.95 -13.88 -19.01
C ALA A 171 12.29 -13.80 -19.73
N ILE A 172 13.01 -12.67 -19.63
CA ILE A 172 14.31 -12.45 -20.28
C ILE A 172 15.33 -13.50 -19.84
N PHE A 173 15.29 -13.90 -18.57
CA PHE A 173 16.25 -14.85 -17.99
C PHE A 173 15.79 -16.29 -18.10
N ILE A 174 14.48 -16.55 -18.07
CA ILE A 174 13.92 -17.90 -17.96
C ILE A 174 13.67 -18.52 -19.35
N LYS A 175 13.36 -17.73 -20.37
CA LYS A 175 12.94 -18.20 -21.69
C LYS A 175 13.97 -19.10 -22.37
N ASP A 176 15.26 -18.77 -22.25
CA ASP A 176 16.34 -19.52 -22.90
C ASP A 176 16.62 -20.83 -22.13
N GLU A 177 16.59 -20.79 -20.81
CA GLU A 177 16.70 -21.99 -19.95
C GLU A 177 15.56 -23.00 -20.22
N VAL A 178 14.32 -22.50 -20.38
CA VAL A 178 13.17 -23.39 -20.72
C VAL A 178 13.28 -23.96 -22.12
N LYS A 179 13.92 -23.24 -23.06
CA LYS A 179 14.18 -23.75 -24.41
C LYS A 179 15.18 -24.91 -24.37
N GLU A 180 16.22 -24.81 -23.58
CA GLU A 180 17.25 -25.86 -23.42
C GLU A 180 16.70 -27.04 -22.61
N ASN A 181 15.89 -26.77 -21.61
CA ASN A 181 15.33 -27.81 -20.74
C ASN A 181 13.80 -27.65 -20.57
N PRO A 182 13.00 -28.30 -21.43
CA PRO A 182 11.53 -28.19 -21.42
C PRO A 182 10.85 -28.61 -20.12
N ILE A 183 11.50 -29.38 -19.25
CA ILE A 183 10.96 -29.77 -17.93
C ILE A 183 10.73 -28.55 -17.05
N LEU A 184 11.51 -27.47 -17.26
CA LEU A 184 11.39 -26.22 -16.51
C LEU A 184 10.11 -25.44 -16.80
N ILE A 185 9.33 -25.83 -17.81
CA ILE A 185 8.04 -25.16 -18.12
C ILE A 185 7.05 -25.28 -16.97
N ILE A 186 7.00 -26.44 -16.29
CA ILE A 186 6.07 -26.67 -15.17
C ILE A 186 6.36 -25.76 -13.97
N PRO A 187 7.59 -25.72 -13.40
CA PRO A 187 7.89 -24.82 -12.28
C PRO A 187 7.75 -23.34 -12.68
N THR A 188 8.02 -23.00 -13.94
CA THR A 188 7.84 -21.63 -14.46
C THR A 188 6.37 -21.23 -14.48
N ILE A 189 5.47 -22.12 -14.93
CA ILE A 189 4.02 -21.88 -14.87
C ILE A 189 3.55 -21.76 -13.40
N CYS A 190 4.04 -22.61 -12.50
CA CYS A 190 3.72 -22.51 -11.07
C CYS A 190 4.14 -21.15 -10.49
N LEU A 191 5.34 -20.69 -10.81
CA LEU A 191 5.82 -19.38 -10.40
C LEU A 191 4.92 -18.26 -10.94
N TRP A 192 4.56 -18.34 -12.23
CA TRP A 192 3.69 -17.36 -12.85
C TRP A 192 2.31 -17.32 -12.20
N VAL A 193 1.70 -18.47 -11.89
CA VAL A 193 0.39 -18.53 -11.20
C VAL A 193 0.48 -17.85 -9.83
N VAL A 194 1.55 -18.06 -9.09
CA VAL A 194 1.75 -17.39 -7.79
C VAL A 194 1.85 -15.87 -7.97
N LEU A 195 2.63 -15.37 -8.93
CA LEU A 195 2.76 -13.94 -9.22
C LEU A 195 1.41 -13.33 -9.66
N PHE A 196 0.66 -14.05 -10.48
CA PHE A 196 -0.69 -13.66 -10.88
C PHE A 196 -1.64 -13.52 -9.67
N LEU A 197 -1.61 -14.46 -8.74
CA LEU A 197 -2.39 -14.39 -7.50
C LEU A 197 -1.98 -13.18 -6.65
N PHE A 198 -0.69 -12.83 -6.60
CA PHE A 198 -0.24 -11.62 -5.93
C PHE A 198 -0.77 -10.35 -6.60
N CYS A 199 -0.78 -10.27 -7.93
CA CYS A 199 -1.36 -9.14 -8.66
C CYS A 199 -2.84 -8.94 -8.32
N ILE A 200 -3.65 -10.02 -8.38
CA ILE A 200 -5.08 -9.96 -8.06
C ILE A 200 -5.30 -9.57 -6.60
N SER A 201 -4.56 -10.21 -5.67
CA SER A 201 -4.66 -9.92 -4.24
C SER A 201 -4.32 -8.48 -3.93
N GLY A 202 -3.32 -7.93 -4.61
CA GLY A 202 -2.91 -6.55 -4.46
C GLY A 202 -3.95 -5.56 -4.95
N ILE A 203 -4.55 -5.78 -6.12
CA ILE A 203 -5.64 -4.94 -6.64
C ILE A 203 -6.83 -4.96 -5.66
N HIS A 204 -7.20 -6.14 -5.16
CA HIS A 204 -8.27 -6.28 -4.18
C HIS A 204 -7.96 -5.51 -2.88
N LEU A 205 -6.73 -5.65 -2.37
CA LEU A 205 -6.26 -4.91 -1.19
C LEU A 205 -6.36 -3.40 -1.38
N THR A 206 -5.85 -2.88 -2.49
CA THR A 206 -5.86 -1.44 -2.78
C THR A 206 -7.29 -0.89 -2.87
N ASN A 207 -8.19 -1.61 -3.55
CA ASN A 207 -9.60 -1.21 -3.61
C ASN A 207 -10.26 -1.20 -2.23
N LYS A 208 -9.95 -2.18 -1.38
CA LYS A 208 -10.42 -2.24 0.01
C LYS A 208 -9.90 -1.07 0.83
N VAL A 209 -8.61 -0.74 0.71
CA VAL A 209 -7.98 0.40 1.40
C VAL A 209 -8.67 1.71 1.00
N VAL A 210 -8.85 1.95 -0.30
CA VAL A 210 -9.56 3.13 -0.81
C VAL A 210 -11.00 3.21 -0.28
N SER A 211 -11.73 2.09 -0.30
CA SER A 211 -13.11 2.04 0.22
C SER A 211 -13.18 2.35 1.72
N ASN A 212 -12.22 1.83 2.50
CA ASN A 212 -12.15 2.09 3.94
C ASN A 212 -11.88 3.56 4.25
N ILE A 213 -10.94 4.19 3.53
CA ILE A 213 -10.63 5.61 3.68
C ILE A 213 -11.85 6.46 3.36
N LYS A 214 -12.53 6.19 2.24
CA LYS A 214 -13.75 6.92 1.88
C LYS A 214 -14.82 6.81 2.96
N LYS A 215 -15.02 5.64 3.54
CA LYS A 215 -15.97 5.43 4.64
C LYS A 215 -15.56 6.15 5.91
N GLN A 216 -14.30 6.04 6.32
CA GLN A 216 -13.77 6.61 7.56
C GLN A 216 -13.87 8.13 7.58
N TYR A 217 -13.55 8.78 6.46
CA TYR A 217 -13.55 10.25 6.36
C TYR A 217 -14.82 10.80 5.71
N LYS A 218 -15.86 9.96 5.47
CA LYS A 218 -17.12 10.34 4.79
C LYS A 218 -16.89 11.06 3.46
N LEU A 219 -15.92 10.57 2.69
CA LEU A 219 -15.52 11.13 1.38
C LEU A 219 -16.31 10.43 0.26
N THR A 220 -16.64 11.19 -0.76
CA THR A 220 -17.34 10.69 -1.96
C THR A 220 -16.37 10.18 -3.04
#